data_27257a58067e81f691898bd22ac22366
#
_entry.id   27257a58067e81f691898bd22ac22366
#
_cell.length_a   1.000
_cell.length_b   1.000
_cell.length_c   1.000
_cell.angle_alpha   90.00
_cell.angle_beta   90.00
_cell.angle_gamma   90.00
#
_symmetry.space_group_name_H-M   'P 1'
#
loop_
_entity.id
_entity.type
_entity.pdbx_description
1 polymer ?
#
loop_
_entity_poly.entity_id
_entity_poly.type
_entity_poly.pdbx_seq_one_letter_code
_entity_poly.pdbx_strand_id
1 'polypeptide(L)'
;MKITKIETHVLLVPDYDSAACSSAQDDIIVIVHTDEGLTGIGEVDTNPWVAEAMIHARGTHNLGLGLEEMLVGENPLNVEAIWEKLYIGSIMTGRRGLGICAIGAIDMALWDLRGKILGLPCWQMMGGARKTHVTAYASLLPVGSTPEEFTTSLCTKIKEAKRLGFRAAKIEAGVKGPYSHNGLQASDELVVDLTAACREAVGPDFALMVDVIYSWNNAKEALRTIHRLEPYDVYFVETPLQVDDHEGYAYLHDHSPIRIATGELQNTRFEFLDLLDRAKVDVVQPDIGRVGGLTEARRICDMAADRGRLVVPHCWKTGIGIAASAHLSFANAHCPYIEFLPALLSESGLRRDLVSEELQFVNGQIPLPHKPGLGIELNEEALERFRADRVVAALTR
;
A
#
# COMPACT_ATOMS: atom_id res chain seq x y z
N MET A 1 25.50 12.27 14.62
CA MET A 1 24.02 12.40 14.41
C MET A 1 23.31 11.33 15.22
N LYS A 2 22.29 11.73 15.97
CA LYS A 2 21.44 10.85 16.78
C LYS A 2 19.98 11.25 16.61
N ILE A 3 19.09 10.27 16.70
CA ILE A 3 17.65 10.49 16.74
C ILE A 3 17.28 11.12 18.08
N THR A 4 16.48 12.20 18.05
CA THR A 4 16.09 12.95 19.25
C THR A 4 14.64 12.78 19.65
N LYS A 5 13.74 12.61 18.70
CA LYS A 5 12.32 12.33 18.94
C LYS A 5 11.63 11.73 17.72
N ILE A 6 10.47 11.13 17.93
CA ILE A 6 9.48 10.85 16.89
C ILE A 6 8.33 11.85 17.07
N GLU A 7 7.91 12.47 15.99
CA GLU A 7 6.70 13.27 15.94
C GLU A 7 5.65 12.56 15.10
N THR A 8 4.41 12.55 15.57
CA THR A 8 3.29 11.91 14.87
C THR A 8 2.17 12.92 14.62
N HIS A 9 1.51 12.78 13.47
CA HIS A 9 0.33 13.55 13.11
C HIS A 9 -0.77 12.60 12.68
N VAL A 10 -1.77 12.44 13.52
CA VAL A 10 -3.00 11.70 13.18
C VAL A 10 -3.87 12.60 12.31
N LEU A 11 -4.18 12.13 11.11
CA LEU A 11 -4.91 12.87 10.09
C LEU A 11 -6.25 12.20 9.78
N LEU A 12 -7.25 13.01 9.43
CA LEU A 12 -8.58 12.57 9.06
C LEU A 12 -9.20 13.54 8.05
N VAL A 13 -9.84 13.04 7.01
CA VAL A 13 -10.59 13.91 6.10
C VAL A 13 -11.85 14.44 6.81
N PRO A 14 -12.27 15.71 6.56
CA PRO A 14 -13.41 16.29 7.27
C PRO A 14 -14.76 15.62 6.99
N ASP A 15 -14.89 15.02 5.82
CA ASP A 15 -16.09 14.36 5.31
C ASP A 15 -15.99 12.83 5.34
N TYR A 16 -15.21 12.29 6.29
CA TYR A 16 -15.05 10.84 6.41
C TYR A 16 -16.40 10.14 6.67
N ASP A 17 -16.54 8.97 6.07
CA ASP A 17 -17.66 8.05 6.30
C ASP A 17 -17.14 6.81 7.03
N SER A 18 -17.57 6.64 8.28
CA SER A 18 -17.17 5.48 9.09
C SER A 18 -17.72 4.14 8.60
N ALA A 19 -18.63 4.15 7.62
CA ALA A 19 -19.17 2.95 6.98
C ALA A 19 -18.46 2.62 5.65
N ALA A 20 -17.62 3.52 5.13
CA ALA A 20 -16.91 3.30 3.89
C ALA A 20 -15.85 2.20 4.03
N CYS A 21 -15.74 1.33 3.03
CA CYS A 21 -14.69 0.34 2.93
C CYS A 21 -13.47 0.95 2.20
N SER A 22 -12.84 1.95 2.83
CA SER A 22 -11.64 2.60 2.30
C SER A 22 -10.80 3.21 3.40
N SER A 23 -9.52 2.86 3.47
CA SER A 23 -8.56 3.43 4.42
C SER A 23 -7.95 4.76 3.95
N ALA A 24 -8.36 5.30 2.81
CA ALA A 24 -7.85 6.57 2.28
C ALA A 24 -8.39 7.82 3.00
N GLN A 25 -9.24 7.63 4.02
CA GLN A 25 -9.88 8.73 4.76
C GLN A 25 -9.09 9.19 5.98
N ASP A 26 -8.16 8.40 6.45
CA ASP A 26 -7.30 8.68 7.58
C ASP A 26 -5.83 8.44 7.25
N ASP A 27 -4.93 8.90 8.10
CA ASP A 27 -3.50 8.61 8.00
C ASP A 27 -2.80 8.89 9.32
N ILE A 28 -1.58 8.40 9.48
CA ILE A 28 -0.64 8.90 10.48
C ILE A 28 0.71 9.14 9.82
N ILE A 29 1.15 10.40 9.90
CA ILE A 29 2.48 10.78 9.44
C ILE A 29 3.45 10.68 10.61
N VAL A 30 4.58 10.02 10.36
CA VAL A 30 5.67 9.87 11.30
C VAL A 30 6.86 10.69 10.82
N ILE A 31 7.36 11.58 11.68
CA ILE A 31 8.55 12.39 11.41
C ILE A 31 9.63 12.02 12.43
N VAL A 32 10.76 11.50 11.95
CA VAL A 32 11.94 11.20 12.78
C VAL A 32 12.89 12.38 12.75
N HIS A 33 13.20 12.93 13.92
CA HIS A 33 14.08 14.10 14.08
C HIS A 33 15.47 13.71 14.57
N THR A 34 16.49 14.49 14.17
CA THR A 34 17.88 14.31 14.61
C THR A 34 18.43 15.55 15.33
N ASP A 35 19.51 15.37 16.07
CA ASP A 35 20.29 16.44 16.75
C ASP A 35 20.99 17.41 15.77
N GLU A 36 21.02 17.08 14.49
CA GLU A 36 21.60 17.94 13.43
C GLU A 36 20.53 18.64 12.58
N GLY A 37 19.24 18.52 12.97
CA GLY A 37 18.11 19.23 12.34
C GLY A 37 17.57 18.57 11.06
N LEU A 38 18.12 17.45 10.62
CA LEU A 38 17.55 16.66 9.53
C LEU A 38 16.37 15.82 10.02
N THR A 39 15.38 15.67 9.14
CA THR A 39 14.19 14.87 9.41
C THR A 39 13.89 13.90 8.27
N GLY A 40 13.27 12.77 8.62
CA GLY A 40 12.71 11.82 7.65
C GLY A 40 11.24 11.60 7.90
N ILE A 41 10.49 11.28 6.85
CA ILE A 41 9.04 11.13 6.87
C ILE A 41 8.61 9.72 6.47
N GLY A 42 7.53 9.24 7.09
CA GLY A 42 6.86 7.98 6.75
C GLY A 42 5.38 8.05 7.04
N GLU A 43 4.64 7.10 6.49
CA GLU A 43 3.20 6.93 6.75
C GLU A 43 2.88 5.47 7.02
N VAL A 44 1.70 5.22 7.61
CA VAL A 44 1.23 3.86 7.87
C VAL A 44 -0.22 3.69 7.48
N ASP A 45 -0.56 2.53 6.92
CA ASP A 45 -1.94 2.18 6.60
C ASP A 45 -2.53 1.23 7.64
N THR A 46 -3.03 1.82 8.72
CA THR A 46 -3.79 1.17 9.80
C THR A 46 -4.55 2.24 10.60
N ASN A 47 -5.25 1.84 11.68
CA ASN A 47 -5.90 2.83 12.54
C ASN A 47 -4.86 3.79 13.15
N PRO A 48 -4.92 5.10 12.82
CA PRO A 48 -3.85 6.03 13.14
C PRO A 48 -3.71 6.32 14.64
N TRP A 49 -4.82 6.35 15.41
CA TRP A 49 -4.76 6.57 16.86
C TRP A 49 -4.10 5.42 17.61
N VAL A 50 -4.35 4.18 17.16
CA VAL A 50 -3.75 3.01 17.80
C VAL A 50 -2.26 2.90 17.41
N ALA A 51 -1.89 3.28 16.18
CA ALA A 51 -0.49 3.37 15.76
C ALA A 51 0.28 4.43 16.54
N GLU A 52 -0.29 5.62 16.74
CA GLU A 52 0.27 6.68 17.57
C GLU A 52 0.51 6.18 19.01
N ALA A 53 -0.52 5.54 19.61
CA ALA A 53 -0.39 4.97 20.96
C ALA A 53 0.74 3.92 21.03
N MET A 54 0.92 3.09 20.00
CA MET A 54 1.99 2.09 19.94
C MET A 54 3.38 2.76 19.86
N ILE A 55 3.51 3.84 19.10
CA ILE A 55 4.77 4.58 18.95
C ILE A 55 5.19 5.21 20.27
N HIS A 56 4.28 5.90 20.95
CA HIS A 56 4.55 6.69 22.17
C HIS A 56 4.28 5.94 23.49
N ALA A 57 3.91 4.67 23.43
CA ALA A 57 3.72 3.87 24.64
C ALA A 57 4.98 3.86 25.50
N ARG A 58 4.81 3.89 26.83
CA ARG A 58 5.91 3.70 27.76
C ARG A 58 6.22 2.22 27.90
N GLY A 59 7.51 1.87 27.86
CA GLY A 59 7.96 0.54 28.19
C GLY A 59 7.70 0.22 29.67
N THR A 60 7.19 -0.98 29.93
CA THR A 60 6.93 -1.48 31.29
C THR A 60 7.88 -2.62 31.68
N HIS A 61 8.52 -3.23 30.70
CA HIS A 61 9.52 -4.29 30.85
C HIS A 61 10.24 -4.52 29.51
N ASN A 62 11.30 -5.29 29.50
CA ASN A 62 12.20 -5.46 28.34
C ASN A 62 11.59 -6.15 27.09
N LEU A 63 10.40 -6.72 27.17
CA LEU A 63 9.69 -7.32 26.05
C LEU A 63 8.47 -6.48 25.59
N GLY A 64 8.19 -5.37 26.28
CA GLY A 64 7.06 -4.48 25.98
C GLY A 64 7.51 -3.02 26.06
N LEU A 65 8.50 -2.66 25.23
CA LEU A 65 9.03 -1.30 25.13
C LEU A 65 8.21 -0.49 24.11
N GLY A 66 8.12 0.82 24.34
CA GLY A 66 7.59 1.78 23.35
C GLY A 66 8.59 1.99 22.21
N LEU A 67 8.07 2.23 21.01
CA LEU A 67 8.95 2.34 19.83
C LEU A 67 9.85 3.58 19.89
N GLU A 68 9.30 4.73 20.30
CA GLU A 68 10.10 5.95 20.46
C GLU A 68 11.19 5.80 21.51
N GLU A 69 10.88 5.19 22.67
CA GLU A 69 11.84 4.96 23.74
C GLU A 69 13.06 4.14 23.26
N MET A 70 12.81 3.16 22.39
CA MET A 70 13.88 2.35 21.80
C MET A 70 14.69 3.09 20.75
N LEU A 71 14.07 4.07 20.07
CA LEU A 71 14.67 4.75 18.92
C LEU A 71 15.52 5.95 19.31
N VAL A 72 15.12 6.70 20.35
CA VAL A 72 15.83 7.91 20.77
C VAL A 72 17.28 7.57 21.20
N GLY A 73 18.22 8.33 20.67
CA GLY A 73 19.67 8.15 20.87
C GLY A 73 20.35 7.24 19.86
N GLU A 74 19.60 6.51 19.01
CA GLU A 74 20.16 5.67 17.96
C GLU A 74 20.74 6.48 16.80
N ASN A 75 21.69 5.86 16.09
CA ASN A 75 22.22 6.41 14.85
C ASN A 75 21.26 6.08 13.68
N PRO A 76 20.65 7.09 13.01
CA PRO A 76 19.67 6.88 11.95
C PRO A 76 20.20 6.14 10.72
N LEU A 77 21.51 6.00 10.56
CA LEU A 77 22.12 5.23 9.47
C LEU A 77 21.99 3.71 9.66
N ASN A 78 21.74 3.25 10.89
CA ASN A 78 21.67 1.82 11.24
C ASN A 78 20.25 1.25 11.05
N VAL A 79 19.62 1.52 9.93
CA VAL A 79 18.19 1.24 9.68
C VAL A 79 17.82 -0.22 9.97
N GLU A 80 18.59 -1.19 9.45
CA GLU A 80 18.28 -2.61 9.66
C GLU A 80 18.45 -3.07 11.11
N ALA A 81 19.47 -2.57 11.80
CA ALA A 81 19.68 -2.88 13.23
C ALA A 81 18.60 -2.24 14.10
N ILE A 82 18.15 -1.04 13.76
CA ILE A 82 17.01 -0.36 14.42
C ILE A 82 15.74 -1.17 14.20
N TRP A 83 15.47 -1.60 12.96
CA TRP A 83 14.31 -2.43 12.65
C TRP A 83 14.28 -3.69 13.54
N GLU A 84 15.38 -4.40 13.62
CA GLU A 84 15.49 -5.60 14.45
C GLU A 84 15.29 -5.30 15.94
N LYS A 85 15.88 -4.21 16.44
CA LYS A 85 15.70 -3.74 17.81
C LYS A 85 14.23 -3.44 18.13
N LEU A 86 13.54 -2.72 17.25
CA LEU A 86 12.11 -2.40 17.39
C LEU A 86 11.25 -3.67 17.37
N TYR A 87 11.54 -4.60 16.45
CA TYR A 87 10.81 -5.86 16.33
C TYR A 87 10.95 -6.73 17.60
N ILE A 88 12.18 -6.90 18.10
CA ILE A 88 12.44 -7.72 19.29
C ILE A 88 11.88 -7.04 20.54
N GLY A 89 12.08 -5.73 20.72
CA GLY A 89 11.65 -5.00 21.90
C GLY A 89 10.13 -4.85 22.02
N SER A 90 9.40 -4.94 20.90
CA SER A 90 7.94 -4.90 20.87
C SER A 90 7.26 -6.26 20.61
N ILE A 91 8.00 -7.35 20.77
CA ILE A 91 7.56 -8.69 20.35
C ILE A 91 6.24 -9.14 21.03
N MET A 92 6.02 -8.74 22.27
CA MET A 92 4.79 -9.08 23.01
C MET A 92 3.59 -8.24 22.60
N THR A 93 3.80 -7.03 22.09
CA THR A 93 2.75 -6.07 21.80
C THR A 93 2.47 -5.93 20.31
N GLY A 94 3.41 -6.29 19.44
CA GLY A 94 3.29 -5.93 18.04
C GLY A 94 3.99 -6.83 17.02
N ARG A 95 4.24 -8.11 17.33
CA ARG A 95 4.94 -9.04 16.43
C ARG A 95 4.28 -9.21 15.04
N ARG A 96 2.98 -8.98 14.95
CA ARG A 96 2.17 -8.96 13.72
C ARG A 96 1.15 -7.84 13.81
N GLY A 97 0.55 -7.48 12.70
CA GLY A 97 -0.47 -6.43 12.63
C GLY A 97 0.09 -5.07 13.02
N LEU A 98 -0.63 -4.36 13.86
CA LEU A 98 -0.40 -2.95 14.18
C LEU A 98 1.03 -2.59 14.57
N GLY A 99 1.71 -3.42 15.37
CA GLY A 99 3.08 -3.13 15.78
C GLY A 99 4.05 -3.11 14.61
N ILE A 100 3.86 -4.01 13.64
CA ILE A 100 4.66 -4.05 12.42
C ILE A 100 4.33 -2.85 11.51
N CYS A 101 3.06 -2.45 11.43
CA CYS A 101 2.66 -1.25 10.70
C CYS A 101 3.35 0.00 11.28
N ALA A 102 3.34 0.18 12.60
CA ALA A 102 4.02 1.29 13.27
C ALA A 102 5.55 1.28 13.05
N ILE A 103 6.18 0.10 13.08
CA ILE A 103 7.59 -0.06 12.70
C ILE A 103 7.80 0.31 11.23
N GLY A 104 6.86 -0.03 10.35
CA GLY A 104 6.92 0.29 8.92
C GLY A 104 6.99 1.79 8.64
N ALA A 105 6.18 2.59 9.33
CA ALA A 105 6.22 4.05 9.21
C ALA A 105 7.57 4.63 9.68
N ILE A 106 8.09 4.13 10.81
CA ILE A 106 9.40 4.53 11.32
C ILE A 106 10.52 4.13 10.36
N ASP A 107 10.48 2.91 9.83
CA ASP A 107 11.47 2.40 8.87
C ASP A 107 11.46 3.23 7.58
N MET A 108 10.28 3.57 7.06
CA MET A 108 10.13 4.45 5.89
C MET A 108 10.77 5.82 6.17
N ALA A 109 10.49 6.42 7.34
CA ALA A 109 11.11 7.68 7.76
C ALA A 109 12.63 7.57 7.91
N LEU A 110 13.15 6.45 8.40
CA LEU A 110 14.59 6.21 8.50
C LEU A 110 15.27 6.04 7.14
N TRP A 111 14.62 5.40 6.16
CA TRP A 111 15.13 5.32 4.80
C TRP A 111 15.17 6.70 4.12
N ASP A 112 14.15 7.52 4.31
CA ASP A 112 14.11 8.90 3.84
C ASP A 112 15.24 9.73 4.47
N LEU A 113 15.35 9.69 5.79
CA LEU A 113 16.38 10.39 6.54
C LEU A 113 17.80 9.94 6.15
N ARG A 114 18.03 8.63 6.04
CA ARG A 114 19.31 8.08 5.59
C ARG A 114 19.69 8.59 4.20
N GLY A 115 18.72 8.67 3.29
CA GLY A 115 18.93 9.23 1.96
C GLY A 115 19.31 10.71 2.00
N LYS A 116 18.64 11.51 2.83
CA LYS A 116 18.96 12.93 3.04
C LYS A 116 20.35 13.12 3.64
N ILE A 117 20.74 12.31 4.61
CA ILE A 117 22.08 12.34 5.22
C ILE A 117 23.17 12.03 4.18
N LEU A 118 22.94 11.04 3.33
CA LEU A 118 23.94 10.57 2.35
C LEU A 118 23.87 11.31 1.01
N GLY A 119 22.86 12.16 0.80
CA GLY A 119 22.62 12.81 -0.48
C GLY A 119 22.19 11.85 -1.60
N LEU A 120 21.56 10.72 -1.26
CA LEU A 120 21.21 9.65 -2.19
C LEU A 120 19.70 9.34 -2.16
N PRO A 121 19.06 9.05 -3.30
CA PRO A 121 17.69 8.53 -3.32
C PRO A 121 17.63 7.10 -2.76
N CYS A 122 16.47 6.70 -2.19
CA CYS A 122 16.32 5.39 -1.55
C CYS A 122 16.65 4.21 -2.46
N TRP A 123 16.23 4.24 -3.74
CA TRP A 123 16.55 3.16 -4.69
C TRP A 123 18.05 2.92 -4.86
N GLN A 124 18.87 3.98 -4.76
CA GLN A 124 20.32 3.86 -4.92
C GLN A 124 20.96 3.14 -3.74
N MET A 125 20.45 3.40 -2.53
CA MET A 125 20.89 2.72 -1.31
C MET A 125 20.45 1.25 -1.23
N MET A 126 19.44 0.85 -2.03
CA MET A 126 18.95 -0.53 -2.16
C MET A 126 19.75 -1.38 -3.17
N GLY A 127 20.86 -0.87 -3.69
CA GLY A 127 21.71 -1.59 -4.63
C GLY A 127 21.67 -1.08 -6.07
N GLY A 128 20.95 0.01 -6.31
CA GLY A 128 20.91 0.68 -7.62
C GLY A 128 19.69 0.32 -8.47
N ALA A 129 19.40 1.17 -9.46
CA ALA A 129 18.25 0.99 -10.31
C ALA A 129 18.43 -0.16 -11.33
N ARG A 130 17.42 -1.01 -11.42
CA ARG A 130 17.30 -2.08 -12.42
C ARG A 130 16.50 -1.65 -13.65
N LYS A 131 15.89 -0.47 -13.63
CA LYS A 131 15.06 0.10 -14.68
C LYS A 131 15.11 1.63 -14.63
N THR A 132 14.81 2.30 -15.73
CA THR A 132 14.84 3.78 -15.84
C THR A 132 13.50 4.43 -15.53
N HIS A 133 12.45 3.63 -15.47
CA HIS A 133 11.09 4.05 -15.11
C HIS A 133 10.32 2.89 -14.47
N VAL A 134 9.32 3.23 -13.69
CA VAL A 134 8.38 2.28 -13.09
C VAL A 134 7.02 2.52 -13.71
N THR A 135 6.33 1.45 -14.12
CA THR A 135 4.97 1.54 -14.65
C THR A 135 3.98 1.59 -13.49
N ALA A 136 3.10 2.60 -13.49
CA ALA A 136 2.02 2.72 -12.53
C ALA A 136 0.72 2.17 -13.13
N TYR A 137 -0.07 1.47 -12.33
CA TYR A 137 -1.48 1.22 -12.67
C TYR A 137 -2.39 2.13 -11.85
N ALA A 138 -3.47 2.62 -12.47
CA ALA A 138 -4.49 3.38 -11.75
C ALA A 138 -5.35 2.43 -10.92
N SER A 139 -5.42 2.65 -9.60
CA SER A 139 -6.33 1.91 -8.73
C SER A 139 -7.65 2.67 -8.61
N LEU A 140 -8.78 2.00 -8.93
CA LEU A 140 -10.07 2.63 -9.18
C LEU A 140 -11.18 1.99 -8.36
N LEU A 141 -11.77 2.77 -7.45
CA LEU A 141 -12.96 2.42 -6.68
C LEU A 141 -14.25 2.72 -7.47
N PRO A 142 -15.29 1.87 -7.37
CA PRO A 142 -16.62 2.22 -7.84
C PRO A 142 -17.24 3.32 -6.97
N VAL A 143 -18.20 4.05 -7.55
CA VAL A 143 -19.03 5.02 -6.84
C VAL A 143 -20.50 4.67 -7.10
N GLY A 144 -21.35 4.88 -6.10
CA GLY A 144 -22.76 4.55 -6.14
C GLY A 144 -23.11 3.38 -5.24
N SER A 145 -24.33 2.86 -5.35
CA SER A 145 -24.87 1.77 -4.53
C SER A 145 -25.61 0.70 -5.32
N THR A 146 -25.65 0.84 -6.64
CA THR A 146 -26.31 -0.11 -7.56
C THR A 146 -25.31 -0.68 -8.57
N PRO A 147 -25.60 -1.87 -9.16
CA PRO A 147 -24.78 -2.44 -10.22
C PRO A 147 -24.53 -1.51 -11.40
N GLU A 148 -25.55 -0.77 -11.82
CA GLU A 148 -25.48 0.17 -12.93
C GLU A 148 -24.58 1.38 -12.61
N GLU A 149 -24.67 1.90 -11.38
CA GLU A 149 -23.82 2.99 -10.91
C GLU A 149 -22.37 2.55 -10.82
N PHE A 150 -22.08 1.35 -10.28
CA PHE A 150 -20.74 0.77 -10.23
C PHE A 150 -20.14 0.67 -11.63
N THR A 151 -20.87 0.07 -12.57
CA THR A 151 -20.43 -0.09 -13.95
C THR A 151 -20.13 1.26 -14.60
N THR A 152 -21.06 2.21 -14.48
CA THR A 152 -20.91 3.54 -15.07
C THR A 152 -19.72 4.30 -14.50
N SER A 153 -19.55 4.26 -13.18
CA SER A 153 -18.47 4.97 -12.50
C SER A 153 -17.10 4.38 -12.85
N LEU A 154 -16.94 3.06 -12.81
CA LEU A 154 -15.69 2.41 -13.17
C LEU A 154 -15.34 2.62 -14.65
N CYS A 155 -16.31 2.49 -15.57
CA CYS A 155 -16.08 2.77 -16.98
C CYS A 155 -15.67 4.23 -17.23
N THR A 156 -16.23 5.17 -16.47
CA THR A 156 -15.84 6.58 -16.55
C THR A 156 -14.43 6.80 -16.04
N LYS A 157 -14.12 6.29 -14.83
CA LYS A 157 -12.82 6.45 -14.19
C LYS A 157 -11.70 5.77 -15.00
N ILE A 158 -11.93 4.58 -15.57
CA ILE A 158 -10.89 3.88 -16.34
C ILE A 158 -10.60 4.56 -17.69
N LYS A 159 -11.61 5.13 -18.34
CA LYS A 159 -11.42 5.96 -19.55
C LYS A 159 -10.60 7.21 -19.23
N GLU A 160 -10.89 7.85 -18.09
CA GLU A 160 -10.16 9.02 -17.65
C GLU A 160 -8.72 8.66 -17.26
N ALA A 161 -8.48 7.55 -16.55
CA ALA A 161 -7.13 7.05 -16.28
C ALA A 161 -6.34 6.83 -17.59
N LYS A 162 -6.97 6.23 -18.60
CA LYS A 162 -6.36 6.09 -19.94
C LYS A 162 -6.04 7.45 -20.57
N ARG A 163 -6.94 8.43 -20.44
CA ARG A 163 -6.72 9.81 -20.94
C ARG A 163 -5.56 10.51 -20.22
N LEU A 164 -5.39 10.25 -18.92
CA LEU A 164 -4.28 10.74 -18.11
C LEU A 164 -2.94 10.06 -18.44
N GLY A 165 -2.95 9.09 -19.33
CA GLY A 165 -1.74 8.41 -19.82
C GLY A 165 -1.46 7.06 -19.19
N PHE A 166 -2.28 6.58 -18.25
CA PHE A 166 -2.13 5.22 -17.72
C PHE A 166 -2.29 4.19 -18.84
N ARG A 167 -1.55 3.09 -18.71
CA ARG A 167 -1.62 1.92 -19.60
C ARG A 167 -2.08 0.67 -18.88
N ALA A 168 -2.35 0.82 -17.59
CA ALA A 168 -2.83 -0.23 -16.70
C ALA A 168 -3.79 0.36 -15.67
N ALA A 169 -4.79 -0.41 -15.27
CA ALA A 169 -5.63 -0.08 -14.12
C ALA A 169 -6.10 -1.34 -13.40
N LYS A 170 -6.33 -1.21 -12.11
CA LYS A 170 -7.03 -2.16 -11.26
C LYS A 170 -8.42 -1.59 -10.96
N ILE A 171 -9.45 -2.38 -11.25
CA ILE A 171 -10.82 -2.07 -10.84
C ILE A 171 -11.15 -2.85 -9.58
N GLU A 172 -11.73 -2.19 -8.60
CA GLU A 172 -12.28 -2.87 -7.44
C GLU A 172 -13.70 -3.36 -7.74
N ALA A 173 -13.82 -4.69 -7.80
CA ALA A 173 -15.06 -5.40 -8.06
C ALA A 173 -15.56 -6.13 -6.80
N GLY A 174 -15.42 -5.51 -5.63
CA GLY A 174 -15.93 -5.98 -4.35
C GLY A 174 -17.46 -5.85 -4.28
N VAL A 175 -18.17 -6.75 -4.96
CA VAL A 175 -19.63 -6.70 -5.14
C VAL A 175 -20.39 -7.50 -4.09
N LYS A 176 -19.70 -8.21 -3.23
CA LYS A 176 -20.25 -9.01 -2.11
C LYS A 176 -19.19 -9.25 -1.05
N GLY A 177 -19.59 -9.92 0.02
CA GLY A 177 -18.68 -10.25 1.13
C GLY A 177 -18.60 -9.16 2.20
N PRO A 178 -17.69 -9.31 3.18
CA PRO A 178 -17.66 -8.42 4.34
C PRO A 178 -17.16 -7.00 4.02
N TYR A 179 -16.42 -6.84 2.94
CA TYR A 179 -15.81 -5.56 2.53
C TYR A 179 -16.38 -5.03 1.21
N SER A 180 -17.60 -5.46 0.84
CA SER A 180 -18.26 -4.95 -0.37
C SER A 180 -18.48 -3.44 -0.30
N HIS A 181 -18.22 -2.75 -1.41
CA HIS A 181 -18.42 -1.31 -1.49
C HIS A 181 -19.88 -0.92 -1.27
N ASN A 182 -20.08 0.06 -0.38
CA ASN A 182 -21.40 0.61 -0.03
C ASN A 182 -22.44 -0.47 0.35
N GLY A 183 -21.97 -1.60 0.90
CA GLY A 183 -22.82 -2.70 1.35
C GLY A 183 -23.52 -3.46 0.22
N LEU A 184 -23.08 -3.30 -1.04
CA LEU A 184 -23.64 -4.02 -2.17
C LEU A 184 -23.51 -5.54 -1.97
N GLN A 185 -24.61 -6.26 -2.17
CA GLN A 185 -24.64 -7.72 -2.15
C GLN A 185 -25.18 -8.21 -3.49
N ALA A 186 -24.31 -8.39 -4.46
CA ALA A 186 -24.66 -8.84 -5.80
C ALA A 186 -24.11 -10.25 -6.09
N SER A 187 -24.52 -10.81 -7.21
CA SER A 187 -24.01 -12.09 -7.69
C SER A 187 -22.63 -11.93 -8.33
N ASP A 188 -21.91 -13.04 -8.47
CA ASP A 188 -20.62 -13.12 -9.18
C ASP A 188 -20.71 -12.71 -10.66
N GLU A 189 -21.93 -12.68 -11.21
CA GLU A 189 -22.18 -12.17 -12.57
C GLU A 189 -21.71 -10.74 -12.70
N LEU A 190 -21.96 -9.91 -11.69
CA LEU A 190 -21.57 -8.50 -11.72
C LEU A 190 -20.04 -8.32 -11.81
N VAL A 191 -19.23 -9.19 -11.19
CA VAL A 191 -17.77 -9.14 -11.34
C VAL A 191 -17.37 -9.30 -12.81
N VAL A 192 -18.01 -10.23 -13.49
CA VAL A 192 -17.77 -10.51 -14.92
C VAL A 192 -18.23 -9.34 -15.79
N ASP A 193 -19.43 -8.81 -15.53
CA ASP A 193 -20.00 -7.68 -16.28
C ASP A 193 -19.17 -6.41 -16.13
N LEU A 194 -18.72 -6.09 -14.91
CA LEU A 194 -17.81 -4.96 -14.64
C LEU A 194 -16.50 -5.09 -15.41
N THR A 195 -15.91 -6.30 -15.38
CA THR A 195 -14.67 -6.59 -16.09
C THR A 195 -14.85 -6.47 -17.60
N ALA A 196 -15.93 -7.01 -18.14
CA ALA A 196 -16.26 -6.91 -19.56
C ALA A 196 -16.45 -5.47 -20.02
N ALA A 197 -17.24 -4.68 -19.27
CA ALA A 197 -17.50 -3.28 -19.58
C ALA A 197 -16.23 -2.42 -19.51
N CYS A 198 -15.38 -2.64 -18.51
CA CYS A 198 -14.11 -1.94 -18.39
C CYS A 198 -13.14 -2.34 -19.51
N ARG A 199 -13.07 -3.63 -19.89
CA ARG A 199 -12.26 -4.10 -21.04
C ARG A 199 -12.72 -3.45 -22.34
N GLU A 200 -14.00 -3.39 -22.60
CA GLU A 200 -14.55 -2.70 -23.77
C GLU A 200 -14.18 -1.21 -23.75
N ALA A 201 -14.26 -0.57 -22.59
CA ALA A 201 -13.98 0.86 -22.43
C ALA A 201 -12.53 1.24 -22.74
N VAL A 202 -11.54 0.36 -22.48
CA VAL A 202 -10.11 0.66 -22.69
C VAL A 202 -9.47 -0.08 -23.86
N GLY A 203 -10.11 -1.10 -24.41
CA GLY A 203 -9.58 -1.91 -25.51
C GLY A 203 -8.55 -2.95 -25.08
N PRO A 204 -8.05 -3.78 -26.03
CA PRO A 204 -7.25 -4.97 -25.72
C PRO A 204 -5.83 -4.68 -25.21
N ASP A 205 -5.22 -3.58 -25.63
CA ASP A 205 -3.80 -3.26 -25.31
C ASP A 205 -3.58 -2.65 -23.93
N PHE A 206 -4.65 -2.51 -23.12
CA PHE A 206 -4.60 -1.92 -21.79
C PHE A 206 -4.53 -3.03 -20.75
N ALA A 207 -3.55 -3.01 -19.84
CA ALA A 207 -3.46 -4.02 -18.78
C ALA A 207 -4.58 -3.79 -17.76
N LEU A 208 -5.45 -4.78 -17.58
CA LEU A 208 -6.58 -4.74 -16.65
C LEU A 208 -6.34 -5.72 -15.50
N MET A 209 -6.42 -5.24 -14.27
CA MET A 209 -6.40 -6.03 -13.04
C MET A 209 -7.75 -5.94 -12.36
N VAL A 210 -8.13 -6.96 -11.62
CA VAL A 210 -9.42 -7.03 -10.91
C VAL A 210 -9.16 -7.38 -9.46
N ASP A 211 -9.59 -6.52 -8.54
CA ASP A 211 -9.58 -6.77 -7.12
C ASP A 211 -11.01 -7.08 -6.65
N VAL A 212 -11.18 -8.20 -5.98
CA VAL A 212 -12.48 -8.66 -5.49
C VAL A 212 -12.61 -8.58 -3.96
N ILE A 213 -11.62 -8.02 -3.29
CA ILE A 213 -11.62 -7.67 -1.87
C ILE A 213 -12.21 -8.78 -0.99
N TYR A 214 -11.53 -9.93 -0.96
CA TYR A 214 -11.89 -11.07 -0.09
C TYR A 214 -13.34 -11.56 -0.25
N SER A 215 -13.90 -11.50 -1.47
CA SER A 215 -15.32 -11.78 -1.74
C SER A 215 -15.73 -13.23 -1.53
N TRP A 216 -14.83 -14.19 -1.67
CA TRP A 216 -15.18 -15.62 -1.59
C TRP A 216 -14.58 -16.30 -0.35
N ASN A 217 -15.39 -17.20 0.23
CA ASN A 217 -14.97 -18.08 1.33
C ASN A 217 -14.62 -19.50 0.83
N ASN A 218 -14.63 -19.73 -0.49
CA ASN A 218 -14.42 -21.05 -1.08
C ASN A 218 -13.68 -20.94 -2.41
N ALA A 219 -12.51 -21.57 -2.49
CA ALA A 219 -11.66 -21.51 -3.67
C ALA A 219 -12.33 -22.06 -4.96
N LYS A 220 -13.23 -23.05 -4.85
CA LYS A 220 -13.94 -23.57 -6.02
C LYS A 220 -15.00 -22.61 -6.56
N GLU A 221 -15.59 -21.80 -5.69
CA GLU A 221 -16.50 -20.72 -6.12
C GLU A 221 -15.71 -19.60 -6.79
N ALA A 222 -14.63 -19.14 -6.17
CA ALA A 222 -13.71 -18.17 -6.75
C ALA A 222 -13.25 -18.62 -8.14
N LEU A 223 -12.79 -19.86 -8.27
CA LEU A 223 -12.28 -20.40 -9.53
C LEU A 223 -13.31 -20.39 -10.66
N ARG A 224 -14.60 -20.69 -10.36
CA ARG A 224 -15.67 -20.62 -11.38
C ARG A 224 -15.83 -19.22 -11.98
N THR A 225 -15.73 -18.19 -11.13
CA THR A 225 -15.82 -16.81 -11.59
C THR A 225 -14.54 -16.40 -12.30
N ILE A 226 -13.37 -16.76 -11.78
CA ILE A 226 -12.07 -16.46 -12.39
C ILE A 226 -11.97 -17.04 -13.82
N HIS A 227 -12.44 -18.26 -14.06
CA HIS A 227 -12.49 -18.82 -15.41
C HIS A 227 -13.34 -18.00 -16.39
N ARG A 228 -14.38 -17.33 -15.91
CA ARG A 228 -15.22 -16.47 -16.74
C ARG A 228 -14.57 -15.12 -17.07
N LEU A 229 -13.50 -14.75 -16.35
CA LEU A 229 -12.69 -13.56 -16.63
C LEU A 229 -11.64 -13.80 -17.71
N GLU A 230 -11.31 -15.05 -18.05
CA GLU A 230 -10.28 -15.41 -19.03
C GLU A 230 -10.43 -14.69 -20.39
N PRO A 231 -11.66 -14.57 -20.99
CA PRO A 231 -11.83 -13.86 -22.27
C PRO A 231 -11.45 -12.38 -22.25
N TYR A 232 -11.32 -11.79 -21.06
CA TYR A 232 -11.04 -10.35 -20.89
C TYR A 232 -9.55 -10.03 -20.65
N ASP A 233 -8.66 -11.02 -20.78
CA ASP A 233 -7.20 -10.86 -20.63
C ASP A 233 -6.81 -10.09 -19.37
N VAL A 234 -7.33 -10.56 -18.22
CA VAL A 234 -7.07 -9.96 -16.89
C VAL A 234 -5.63 -10.31 -16.48
N TYR A 235 -4.85 -9.31 -16.08
CA TYR A 235 -3.46 -9.49 -15.72
C TYR A 235 -3.28 -10.29 -14.42
N PHE A 236 -4.07 -9.97 -13.39
CA PHE A 236 -4.23 -10.76 -12.17
C PHE A 236 -5.62 -10.53 -11.54
N VAL A 237 -6.06 -11.51 -10.74
CA VAL A 237 -7.16 -11.35 -9.78
C VAL A 237 -6.57 -11.22 -8.39
N GLU A 238 -6.91 -10.12 -7.70
CA GLU A 238 -6.40 -9.75 -6.39
C GLU A 238 -7.38 -10.16 -5.28
N THR A 239 -6.83 -10.63 -4.15
CA THR A 239 -7.53 -10.93 -2.89
C THR A 239 -8.84 -11.73 -3.04
N PRO A 240 -8.84 -12.85 -3.80
CA PRO A 240 -10.06 -13.63 -4.02
C PRO A 240 -10.61 -14.30 -2.76
N LEU A 241 -9.73 -14.71 -1.83
CA LEU A 241 -10.07 -15.47 -0.62
C LEU A 241 -9.63 -14.73 0.64
N GLN A 242 -10.11 -15.19 1.79
CA GLN A 242 -9.69 -14.66 3.09
C GLN A 242 -8.17 -14.81 3.30
N VAL A 243 -7.60 -13.92 4.09
CA VAL A 243 -6.14 -13.72 4.28
C VAL A 243 -5.40 -15.00 4.66
N ASP A 244 -6.00 -15.82 5.52
CA ASP A 244 -5.37 -17.02 6.10
C ASP A 244 -5.66 -18.32 5.33
N ASP A 245 -6.39 -18.27 4.22
CA ASP A 245 -6.74 -19.48 3.42
C ASP A 245 -5.61 -19.86 2.44
N HIS A 246 -4.43 -20.18 2.98
CA HIS A 246 -3.25 -20.54 2.17
C HIS A 246 -3.51 -21.74 1.25
N GLU A 247 -4.26 -22.75 1.70
CA GLU A 247 -4.62 -23.92 0.91
C GLU A 247 -5.57 -23.55 -0.23
N GLY A 248 -6.50 -22.64 0.00
CA GLY A 248 -7.39 -22.10 -1.04
C GLY A 248 -6.62 -21.30 -2.09
N TYR A 249 -5.67 -20.46 -1.69
CA TYR A 249 -4.78 -19.76 -2.62
C TYR A 249 -3.92 -20.72 -3.44
N ALA A 250 -3.34 -21.75 -2.80
CA ALA A 250 -2.58 -22.77 -3.53
C ALA A 250 -3.46 -23.52 -4.56
N TYR A 251 -4.71 -23.83 -4.19
CA TYR A 251 -5.67 -24.44 -5.11
C TYR A 251 -5.97 -23.51 -6.29
N LEU A 252 -6.16 -22.20 -6.05
CA LEU A 252 -6.36 -21.22 -7.14
C LEU A 252 -5.14 -21.13 -8.03
N HIS A 253 -3.92 -21.03 -7.47
CA HIS A 253 -2.69 -21.01 -8.25
C HIS A 253 -2.57 -22.23 -9.18
N ASP A 254 -2.85 -23.44 -8.66
CA ASP A 254 -2.69 -24.68 -9.42
C ASP A 254 -3.75 -24.85 -10.56
N HIS A 255 -4.90 -24.12 -10.50
CA HIS A 255 -6.04 -24.35 -11.40
C HIS A 255 -6.51 -23.09 -12.16
N SER A 256 -6.08 -21.89 -11.77
CA SER A 256 -6.50 -20.65 -12.42
C SER A 256 -5.74 -20.38 -13.72
N PRO A 257 -6.42 -19.96 -14.81
CA PRO A 257 -5.75 -19.47 -16.01
C PRO A 257 -5.18 -18.05 -15.85
N ILE A 258 -5.58 -17.34 -14.79
CA ILE A 258 -5.19 -15.95 -14.49
C ILE A 258 -4.33 -15.95 -13.23
N ARG A 259 -3.30 -15.10 -13.18
CA ARG A 259 -2.46 -14.95 -11.99
C ARG A 259 -3.27 -14.57 -10.77
N ILE A 260 -2.92 -15.14 -9.63
CA ILE A 260 -3.52 -14.84 -8.33
C ILE A 260 -2.57 -13.90 -7.57
N ALA A 261 -3.10 -12.77 -7.11
CA ALA A 261 -2.38 -11.76 -6.36
C ALA A 261 -2.97 -11.61 -4.95
N THR A 262 -2.10 -11.43 -3.95
CA THR A 262 -2.49 -11.08 -2.57
C THR A 262 -1.27 -10.67 -1.76
N GLY A 263 -1.48 -10.14 -0.56
CA GLY A 263 -0.38 -9.83 0.36
C GLY A 263 -0.47 -8.47 1.04
N GLU A 264 -1.49 -7.69 0.75
CA GLU A 264 -1.66 -6.34 1.28
C GLU A 264 -1.83 -6.28 2.81
N LEU A 265 -2.39 -7.33 3.43
CA LEU A 265 -2.62 -7.41 4.88
C LEU A 265 -1.56 -8.22 5.61
N GLN A 266 -0.64 -8.87 4.91
CA GLN A 266 0.43 -9.65 5.52
C GLN A 266 1.54 -8.75 6.07
N ASN A 267 2.07 -9.18 7.22
CA ASN A 267 3.14 -8.48 7.90
C ASN A 267 4.44 -9.31 7.90
N THR A 268 5.54 -8.64 7.65
CA THR A 268 6.88 -9.19 7.66
C THR A 268 7.14 -10.30 6.64
N ARG A 269 8.42 -10.51 6.34
CA ARG A 269 8.88 -11.63 5.49
C ARG A 269 8.41 -13.01 5.96
N PHE A 270 8.06 -13.17 7.23
CA PHE A 270 7.65 -14.47 7.76
C PHE A 270 6.25 -14.90 7.25
N GLU A 271 5.30 -13.96 7.16
CA GLU A 271 3.99 -14.26 6.55
C GLU A 271 4.09 -14.35 5.02
N PHE A 272 4.96 -13.54 4.41
CA PHE A 272 5.24 -13.67 2.97
C PHE A 272 5.93 -14.99 2.61
N LEU A 273 6.68 -15.61 3.51
CA LEU A 273 7.21 -16.95 3.31
C LEU A 273 6.06 -17.96 3.16
N ASP A 274 5.02 -17.86 3.99
CA ASP A 274 3.83 -18.71 3.89
C ASP A 274 3.06 -18.44 2.58
N LEU A 275 2.93 -17.18 2.15
CA LEU A 275 2.32 -16.85 0.85
C LEU A 275 3.09 -17.43 -0.34
N LEU A 276 4.40 -17.39 -0.29
CA LEU A 276 5.27 -17.88 -1.37
C LEU A 276 5.35 -19.41 -1.41
N ASP A 277 5.48 -20.08 -0.27
CA ASP A 277 5.77 -21.50 -0.20
C ASP A 277 4.53 -22.37 -0.01
N ARG A 278 3.54 -21.89 0.77
CA ARG A 278 2.28 -22.64 1.03
C ARG A 278 1.16 -22.21 0.10
N ALA A 279 0.87 -20.92 0.03
CA ALA A 279 -0.18 -20.36 -0.83
C ALA A 279 0.24 -20.29 -2.30
N LYS A 280 1.54 -20.30 -2.60
CA LYS A 280 2.13 -20.32 -3.96
C LYS A 280 1.68 -19.17 -4.87
N VAL A 281 1.24 -18.06 -4.33
CA VAL A 281 0.66 -16.97 -5.13
C VAL A 281 1.60 -16.50 -6.23
N ASP A 282 1.05 -16.04 -7.35
CA ASP A 282 1.84 -15.61 -8.51
C ASP A 282 2.41 -14.22 -8.35
N VAL A 283 1.67 -13.37 -7.62
CA VAL A 283 2.02 -11.97 -7.37
C VAL A 283 1.87 -11.70 -5.88
N VAL A 284 2.95 -11.34 -5.23
CA VAL A 284 2.89 -10.86 -3.83
C VAL A 284 2.80 -9.34 -3.79
N GLN A 285 1.98 -8.82 -2.86
CA GLN A 285 1.62 -7.40 -2.81
C GLN A 285 1.94 -6.78 -1.44
N PRO A 286 3.25 -6.68 -1.06
CA PRO A 286 3.60 -6.04 0.19
C PRO A 286 3.21 -4.56 0.18
N ASP A 287 2.45 -4.14 1.17
CA ASP A 287 2.23 -2.73 1.46
C ASP A 287 3.36 -2.20 2.35
N ILE A 288 4.06 -1.16 1.91
CA ILE A 288 5.24 -0.65 2.65
C ILE A 288 4.85 -0.15 4.04
N GLY A 289 3.66 0.46 4.16
CA GLY A 289 3.14 0.95 5.44
C GLY A 289 2.63 -0.16 6.37
N ARG A 290 2.37 -1.38 5.86
CA ARG A 290 1.84 -2.50 6.64
C ARG A 290 2.86 -3.60 6.89
N VAL A 291 3.78 -3.83 5.95
CA VAL A 291 4.69 -4.99 5.97
C VAL A 291 5.89 -4.84 6.93
N GLY A 292 6.12 -3.64 7.44
CA GLY A 292 7.27 -3.29 8.27
C GLY A 292 8.31 -2.43 7.55
N GLY A 293 7.88 -1.66 6.55
CA GLY A 293 8.68 -0.67 5.84
C GLY A 293 9.49 -1.22 4.67
N LEU A 294 10.36 -0.37 4.15
CA LEU A 294 11.22 -0.68 3.00
C LEU A 294 12.24 -1.78 3.31
N THR A 295 12.70 -1.88 4.56
CA THR A 295 13.64 -2.93 5.00
C THR A 295 13.05 -4.33 4.82
N GLU A 296 11.81 -4.56 5.26
CA GLU A 296 11.14 -5.85 5.09
C GLU A 296 10.68 -6.08 3.65
N ALA A 297 10.11 -5.05 3.01
CA ALA A 297 9.65 -5.14 1.63
C ALA A 297 10.78 -5.54 0.65
N ARG A 298 12.00 -4.99 0.84
CA ARG A 298 13.18 -5.38 0.07
C ARG A 298 13.51 -6.87 0.22
N ARG A 299 13.49 -7.38 1.46
CA ARG A 299 13.74 -8.81 1.73
C ARG A 299 12.67 -9.71 1.07
N ILE A 300 11.42 -9.26 1.07
CA ILE A 300 10.33 -9.97 0.39
C ILE A 300 10.55 -9.99 -1.12
N CYS A 301 11.01 -8.88 -1.71
CA CYS A 301 11.36 -8.85 -3.13
C CYS A 301 12.42 -9.89 -3.49
N ASP A 302 13.48 -10.03 -2.67
CA ASP A 302 14.52 -11.03 -2.89
C ASP A 302 13.95 -12.45 -2.79
N MET A 303 13.13 -12.73 -1.77
CA MET A 303 12.47 -14.03 -1.58
C MET A 303 11.53 -14.39 -2.74
N ALA A 304 10.78 -13.41 -3.27
CA ALA A 304 9.90 -13.59 -4.41
C ALA A 304 10.71 -13.86 -5.69
N ALA A 305 11.80 -13.11 -5.91
CA ALA A 305 12.70 -13.28 -7.05
C ALA A 305 13.31 -14.68 -7.09
N ASP A 306 13.77 -15.21 -5.94
CA ASP A 306 14.33 -16.56 -5.82
C ASP A 306 13.31 -17.67 -6.21
N ARG A 307 12.02 -17.36 -6.16
CA ARG A 307 10.91 -18.27 -6.51
C ARG A 307 10.28 -17.96 -7.87
N GLY A 308 10.82 -16.99 -8.61
CA GLY A 308 10.27 -16.55 -9.90
C GLY A 308 8.88 -15.90 -9.79
N ARG A 309 8.54 -15.34 -8.61
CA ARG A 309 7.26 -14.66 -8.39
C ARG A 309 7.38 -13.16 -8.63
N LEU A 310 6.27 -12.55 -9.02
CA LEU A 310 6.19 -11.11 -9.22
C LEU A 310 5.91 -10.40 -7.88
N VAL A 311 6.35 -9.16 -7.79
CA VAL A 311 6.01 -8.25 -6.70
C VAL A 311 5.31 -7.03 -7.28
N VAL A 312 4.14 -6.72 -6.78
CA VAL A 312 3.37 -5.52 -7.15
C VAL A 312 2.94 -4.85 -5.84
N PRO A 313 3.70 -3.88 -5.32
CA PRO A 313 3.39 -3.29 -4.02
C PRO A 313 1.98 -2.70 -3.99
N HIS A 314 1.21 -3.07 -2.95
CA HIS A 314 -0.03 -2.40 -2.61
C HIS A 314 0.27 -1.00 -2.05
N CYS A 315 -0.59 -0.03 -2.34
CA CYS A 315 -0.50 1.31 -1.78
C CYS A 315 -1.86 2.02 -1.83
N TRP A 316 -2.53 2.18 -0.69
CA TRP A 316 -3.85 2.80 -0.60
C TRP A 316 -3.85 4.09 0.25
N LYS A 317 -2.73 4.81 0.30
CA LYS A 317 -2.58 6.05 1.08
C LYS A 317 -2.16 7.23 0.19
N THR A 318 -1.05 7.85 0.49
CA THR A 318 -0.69 9.14 -0.11
C THR A 318 0.48 9.03 -1.08
N GLY A 319 1.01 10.15 -1.51
CA GLY A 319 2.23 10.23 -2.32
C GLY A 319 3.47 9.69 -1.60
N ILE A 320 3.44 9.54 -0.26
CA ILE A 320 4.55 8.99 0.53
C ILE A 320 4.71 7.49 0.24
N GLY A 321 3.63 6.72 0.38
CA GLY A 321 3.65 5.28 0.08
C GLY A 321 3.90 5.00 -1.39
N ILE A 322 3.35 5.83 -2.30
CA ILE A 322 3.65 5.76 -3.73
C ILE A 322 5.15 5.95 -3.99
N ALA A 323 5.79 6.93 -3.35
CA ALA A 323 7.22 7.17 -3.49
C ALA A 323 8.03 5.97 -2.95
N ALA A 324 7.69 5.45 -1.77
CA ALA A 324 8.34 4.29 -1.19
C ALA A 324 8.23 3.05 -2.10
N SER A 325 7.02 2.78 -2.65
CA SER A 325 6.76 1.69 -3.60
C SER A 325 7.54 1.87 -4.90
N ALA A 326 7.66 3.10 -5.40
CA ALA A 326 8.46 3.40 -6.60
C ALA A 326 9.95 3.11 -6.35
N HIS A 327 10.52 3.58 -5.23
CA HIS A 327 11.91 3.31 -4.88
C HIS A 327 12.21 1.82 -4.74
N LEU A 328 11.33 1.06 -4.09
CA LEU A 328 11.43 -0.39 -4.01
C LEU A 328 11.43 -1.03 -5.41
N SER A 329 10.50 -0.60 -6.26
CA SER A 329 10.34 -1.12 -7.62
C SER A 329 11.54 -0.79 -8.52
N PHE A 330 12.14 0.40 -8.40
CA PHE A 330 13.36 0.74 -9.13
C PHE A 330 14.52 -0.21 -8.84
N ALA A 331 14.66 -0.62 -7.59
CA ALA A 331 15.72 -1.54 -7.16
C ALA A 331 15.45 -3.01 -7.51
N ASN A 332 14.24 -3.36 -7.97
CA ASN A 332 13.82 -4.73 -8.21
C ASN A 332 13.31 -4.98 -9.64
N ALA A 333 13.89 -5.97 -10.32
CA ALA A 333 13.48 -6.35 -11.66
C ALA A 333 12.11 -7.04 -11.70
N HIS A 334 11.74 -7.75 -10.62
CA HIS A 334 10.49 -8.52 -10.51
C HIS A 334 9.25 -7.67 -10.12
N CYS A 335 9.38 -6.32 -10.04
CA CYS A 335 8.27 -5.40 -9.79
C CYS A 335 7.81 -4.75 -11.11
N PRO A 336 6.90 -5.37 -11.88
CA PRO A 336 6.47 -4.84 -13.19
C PRO A 336 5.61 -3.59 -13.07
N TYR A 337 4.85 -3.46 -11.99
CA TYR A 337 3.93 -2.37 -11.71
C TYR A 337 4.05 -1.91 -10.26
N ILE A 338 3.56 -0.69 -10.01
CA ILE A 338 3.19 -0.23 -8.66
C ILE A 338 1.75 0.26 -8.67
N GLU A 339 1.08 0.13 -7.54
CA GLU A 339 -0.22 0.73 -7.32
C GLU A 339 -0.12 2.24 -7.25
N PHE A 340 -1.08 2.91 -7.87
CA PHE A 340 -1.11 4.36 -7.93
C PHE A 340 -2.55 4.85 -7.84
N LEU A 341 -2.85 5.61 -6.79
CA LEU A 341 -4.10 6.34 -6.69
C LEU A 341 -3.96 7.66 -7.44
N PRO A 342 -4.59 7.82 -8.63
CA PRO A 342 -4.49 9.09 -9.34
C PRO A 342 -5.17 10.20 -8.53
N ALA A 343 -4.43 11.24 -8.18
CA ALA A 343 -4.95 12.33 -7.34
C ALA A 343 -6.25 12.95 -7.91
N LEU A 344 -6.34 13.07 -9.24
CA LEU A 344 -7.53 13.60 -9.94
C LEU A 344 -8.75 12.65 -9.90
N LEU A 345 -8.55 11.36 -9.62
CA LEU A 345 -9.62 10.35 -9.55
C LEU A 345 -9.87 9.88 -8.12
N SER A 346 -9.03 10.30 -7.18
CA SER A 346 -9.17 10.00 -5.76
C SER A 346 -10.17 10.91 -5.09
N GLU A 347 -11.02 10.34 -4.26
CA GLU A 347 -11.96 11.08 -3.42
C GLU A 347 -11.28 11.64 -2.16
N SER A 348 -10.13 11.08 -1.77
CA SER A 348 -9.40 11.49 -0.57
C SER A 348 -8.69 12.83 -0.73
N GLY A 349 -8.99 13.76 0.18
CA GLY A 349 -8.26 15.02 0.31
C GLY A 349 -6.81 14.79 0.73
N LEU A 350 -6.54 13.79 1.58
CA LEU A 350 -5.19 13.40 1.98
C LEU A 350 -4.34 13.02 0.77
N ARG A 351 -4.87 12.18 -0.12
CA ARG A 351 -4.16 11.77 -1.33
C ARG A 351 -3.86 12.96 -2.27
N ARG A 352 -4.77 13.92 -2.36
CA ARG A 352 -4.60 15.08 -3.26
C ARG A 352 -3.64 16.13 -2.75
N ASP A 353 -3.62 16.36 -1.44
CA ASP A 353 -3.10 17.62 -0.90
C ASP A 353 -1.92 17.45 0.05
N LEU A 354 -1.70 16.25 0.64
CA LEU A 354 -0.74 16.05 1.73
C LEU A 354 0.72 16.16 1.28
N VAL A 355 1.01 15.80 0.04
CA VAL A 355 2.34 15.90 -0.56
C VAL A 355 2.35 17.06 -1.55
N SER A 356 3.15 18.09 -1.27
CA SER A 356 3.25 19.28 -2.12
C SER A 356 4.11 19.06 -3.35
N GLU A 357 5.11 18.19 -3.26
CA GLU A 357 6.00 17.82 -4.35
C GLU A 357 6.09 16.29 -4.42
N GLU A 358 5.32 15.71 -5.34
CA GLU A 358 5.30 14.27 -5.61
C GLU A 358 6.34 13.86 -6.65
N LEU A 359 6.58 12.55 -6.75
CA LEU A 359 7.31 11.99 -7.88
C LEU A 359 6.59 12.29 -9.19
N GLN A 360 7.37 12.63 -10.21
CA GLN A 360 6.81 12.94 -11.53
C GLN A 360 6.07 11.72 -12.10
N PHE A 361 4.91 11.96 -12.68
CA PHE A 361 4.14 10.97 -13.44
C PHE A 361 4.03 11.41 -14.89
N VAL A 362 4.56 10.61 -15.82
CA VAL A 362 4.61 10.94 -17.24
C VAL A 362 4.14 9.74 -18.05
N ASN A 363 3.01 9.86 -18.73
CA ASN A 363 2.47 8.84 -19.64
C ASN A 363 2.40 7.43 -19.01
N GLY A 364 1.86 7.30 -17.80
CA GLY A 364 1.70 6.03 -17.10
C GLY A 364 2.97 5.52 -16.41
N GLN A 365 4.02 6.32 -16.35
CA GLN A 365 5.32 5.95 -15.80
C GLN A 365 5.83 6.99 -14.81
N ILE A 366 6.55 6.51 -13.82
CA ILE A 366 7.35 7.34 -12.91
C ILE A 366 8.79 7.22 -13.38
N PRO A 367 9.43 8.33 -13.84
CA PRO A 367 10.85 8.33 -14.15
C PRO A 367 11.69 8.20 -12.88
N LEU A 368 12.93 7.77 -13.03
CA LEU A 368 13.87 7.56 -11.93
C LEU A 368 14.07 8.86 -11.13
N PRO A 369 13.71 8.91 -9.84
CA PRO A 369 13.89 10.11 -9.02
C PRO A 369 15.36 10.29 -8.63
N HIS A 370 15.81 11.54 -8.55
CA HIS A 370 17.20 11.89 -8.22
C HIS A 370 17.34 12.65 -6.88
N LYS A 371 16.25 13.12 -6.30
CA LYS A 371 16.29 13.77 -5.01
C LYS A 371 16.65 12.79 -3.89
N PRO A 372 17.39 13.23 -2.85
CA PRO A 372 17.70 12.40 -1.70
C PRO A 372 16.46 11.88 -0.97
N GLY A 373 16.59 10.73 -0.32
CA GLY A 373 15.51 10.11 0.43
C GLY A 373 14.40 9.59 -0.47
N LEU A 374 13.15 9.80 -0.08
CA LEU A 374 11.96 9.51 -0.87
C LEU A 374 11.75 10.52 -2.01
N GLY A 375 12.43 11.66 -1.95
CA GLY A 375 12.38 12.69 -3.00
C GLY A 375 11.08 13.46 -3.09
N ILE A 376 10.34 13.54 -1.99
CA ILE A 376 9.03 14.21 -1.85
C ILE A 376 9.05 15.21 -0.71
N GLU A 377 8.08 16.14 -0.70
CA GLU A 377 7.92 17.17 0.33
C GLU A 377 6.48 17.16 0.86
N LEU A 378 6.32 17.28 2.19
CA LEU A 378 5.02 17.44 2.82
C LEU A 378 4.45 18.84 2.55
N ASN A 379 3.13 18.91 2.52
CA ASN A 379 2.38 20.16 2.52
C ASN A 379 1.96 20.49 3.95
N GLU A 380 2.66 21.42 4.58
CA GLU A 380 2.43 21.84 5.97
C GLU A 380 1.01 22.37 6.20
N GLU A 381 0.43 23.08 5.21
CA GLU A 381 -0.95 23.57 5.31
C GLU A 381 -1.96 22.43 5.29
N ALA A 382 -1.74 21.42 4.46
CA ALA A 382 -2.58 20.23 4.40
C ALA A 382 -2.42 19.38 5.67
N LEU A 383 -1.19 19.20 6.14
CA LEU A 383 -0.91 18.51 7.39
C LEU A 383 -1.71 19.12 8.55
N GLU A 384 -1.70 20.45 8.67
CA GLU A 384 -2.43 21.17 9.71
C GLU A 384 -3.96 21.15 9.50
N ARG A 385 -4.43 21.20 8.24
CA ARG A 385 -5.86 21.17 7.89
C ARG A 385 -6.51 19.85 8.23
N PHE A 386 -5.82 18.72 8.00
CA PHE A 386 -6.34 17.37 8.20
C PHE A 386 -6.06 16.81 9.60
N ARG A 387 -5.50 17.58 10.53
CA ARG A 387 -5.29 17.10 11.89
C ARG A 387 -6.60 16.58 12.49
N ALA A 388 -6.59 15.36 13.00
CA ALA A 388 -7.79 14.69 13.49
C ALA A 388 -8.42 15.41 14.69
N ASP A 389 -7.63 16.01 15.58
CA ASP A 389 -8.13 16.80 16.71
C ASP A 389 -8.97 18.01 16.26
N ARG A 390 -8.59 18.67 15.16
CA ARG A 390 -9.35 19.78 14.57
C ARG A 390 -10.61 19.29 13.86
N VAL A 391 -10.50 18.20 13.08
CA VAL A 391 -11.64 17.63 12.35
C VAL A 391 -12.70 17.18 13.34
N VAL A 392 -12.34 16.39 14.36
CA VAL A 392 -13.28 15.91 15.39
C VAL A 392 -13.88 17.08 16.18
N ALA A 393 -13.09 18.10 16.53
CA ALA A 393 -13.61 19.29 17.23
C ALA A 393 -14.62 20.10 16.40
N ALA A 394 -14.51 20.07 15.07
CA ALA A 394 -15.46 20.74 14.17
C ALA A 394 -16.80 19.98 14.06
N LEU A 395 -16.77 18.64 14.12
CA LEU A 395 -17.96 17.79 14.03
C LEU A 395 -18.78 17.77 15.35
N THR A 396 -18.19 18.18 16.46
CA THR A 396 -18.85 18.23 17.79
C THR A 396 -19.47 19.58 18.12
N ARG A 397 -19.38 20.55 17.24
CA ARG A 397 -20.00 21.89 17.33
C ARG A 397 -21.29 21.97 16.52
#